data_b9eb03cc2ca871433ef0d5e70ebfb5ea
#
_entry.id   b9eb03cc2ca871433ef0d5e70ebfb5ea
#
_cell.length_a   1.000
_cell.length_b   1.000
_cell.length_c   1.000
_cell.angle_alpha   90.00
_cell.angle_beta   90.00
_cell.angle_gamma   90.00
#
_symmetry.space_group_name_H-M   'P 1'
#
loop_
_entity.id
_entity.type
_entity.pdbx_description
1 polymer ?
#
loop_
_entity_poly.entity_id
_entity_poly.type
_entity_poly.pdbx_seq_one_letter_code
_entity_poly.pdbx_strand_id
1 'polypeptide(L)'
;NQIAFISLEDNVLRDDFLDIYNHLDTSHYSIKKVLIHYDKKSVWNDFLYLLNCIKQIIVINTSHIVLINDNNYVVSHYKRQGVKVIEVWHATGAIKKFGNAIKRQYPINNYDYVIANSDYWVEPYSLAFSVDKNNVLVTGMPRVDHLFDETYKEEAKKNFYLKYPKLKNKKILLYAPTFRGN
;
A
#
# COMPACT_ATOMS: atom_id res chain seq x y z
N ASN A 1 2.40 -0.55 -22.68
CA ASN A 1 2.89 -0.60 -21.30
C ASN A 1 1.74 -0.37 -20.31
N GLN A 2 1.30 -1.44 -19.59
CA GLN A 2 0.22 -1.34 -18.62
C GLN A 2 0.79 -1.36 -17.20
N ILE A 3 0.31 -0.44 -16.36
CA ILE A 3 0.58 -0.39 -14.91
C ILE A 3 -0.74 -0.64 -14.18
N ALA A 4 -0.73 -1.50 -13.18
CA ALA A 4 -1.90 -1.78 -12.36
C ALA A 4 -1.68 -1.33 -10.91
N PHE A 5 -2.70 -0.72 -10.32
CA PHE A 5 -2.82 -0.46 -8.88
C PHE A 5 -3.85 -1.41 -8.30
N ILE A 6 -3.44 -2.18 -7.31
CA ILE A 6 -4.30 -3.18 -6.66
C ILE A 6 -4.29 -2.95 -5.16
N SER A 7 -5.47 -2.75 -4.58
CA SER A 7 -5.67 -2.60 -3.13
C SER A 7 -6.94 -3.33 -2.68
N LEU A 8 -6.87 -3.91 -1.49
CA LEU A 8 -8.02 -4.43 -0.73
C LEU A 8 -8.37 -3.53 0.46
N GLU A 9 -7.63 -2.44 0.66
CA GLU A 9 -7.79 -1.49 1.76
C GLU A 9 -8.72 -0.33 1.41
N ASP A 10 -8.76 0.06 0.13
CA ASP A 10 -9.48 1.24 -0.34
C ASP A 10 -10.24 0.99 -1.64
N ASN A 11 -11.34 1.74 -1.83
CA ASN A 11 -12.12 1.75 -3.07
C ASN A 11 -11.63 2.81 -4.08
N VAL A 12 -10.71 3.67 -3.69
CA VAL A 12 -10.14 4.75 -4.51
C VAL A 12 -8.63 4.81 -4.30
N LEU A 13 -7.92 5.47 -5.21
CA LEU A 13 -6.51 5.79 -4.97
C LEU A 13 -6.38 6.77 -3.83
N ARG A 14 -5.59 6.44 -2.84
CA ARG A 14 -5.27 7.28 -1.69
C ARG A 14 -3.79 7.21 -1.34
N ASP A 15 -3.36 8.14 -0.53
CA ASP A 15 -2.02 8.16 0.06
C ASP A 15 -0.92 7.87 -0.99
N ASP A 16 -0.02 6.97 -0.72
CA ASP A 16 1.10 6.62 -1.61
C ASP A 16 0.66 6.28 -3.04
N PHE A 17 -0.48 5.58 -3.20
CA PHE A 17 -0.98 5.23 -4.53
C PHE A 17 -1.45 6.45 -5.32
N LEU A 18 -2.07 7.42 -4.66
CA LEU A 18 -2.50 8.66 -5.31
C LEU A 18 -1.28 9.50 -5.69
N ASP A 19 -0.31 9.60 -4.80
CA ASP A 19 0.91 10.37 -5.06
C ASP A 19 1.72 9.77 -6.21
N ILE A 20 1.91 8.45 -6.22
CA ILE A 20 2.57 7.75 -7.34
C ILE A 20 1.78 7.98 -8.64
N TYR A 21 0.46 7.83 -8.62
CA TYR A 21 -0.38 8.00 -9.80
C TYR A 21 -0.28 9.41 -10.38
N ASN A 22 -0.26 10.44 -9.53
CA ASN A 22 -0.18 11.84 -9.95
C ASN A 22 1.18 12.19 -10.61
N HIS A 23 2.22 11.41 -10.33
CA HIS A 23 3.54 11.58 -10.93
C HIS A 23 3.80 10.67 -12.13
N LEU A 24 2.86 9.77 -12.47
CA LEU A 24 2.98 8.93 -13.67
C LEU A 24 2.59 9.71 -14.93
N ASP A 25 3.37 9.52 -15.97
CA ASP A 25 3.00 9.98 -17.32
C ASP A 25 1.92 9.05 -17.91
N THR A 26 0.67 9.42 -17.67
CA THR A 26 -0.50 8.65 -18.12
C THR A 26 -0.69 8.67 -19.66
N SER A 27 0.07 9.48 -20.38
CA SER A 27 0.06 9.46 -21.85
C SER A 27 0.82 8.26 -22.42
N HIS A 28 1.82 7.76 -21.69
CA HIS A 28 2.66 6.63 -22.07
C HIS A 28 2.22 5.29 -21.48
N TYR A 29 1.45 5.30 -20.41
CA TYR A 29 1.06 4.10 -19.67
C TYR A 29 -0.45 3.93 -19.62
N SER A 30 -0.93 2.72 -19.95
CA SER A 30 -2.31 2.33 -19.66
C SER A 30 -2.45 1.98 -18.18
N ILE A 31 -3.27 2.71 -17.46
CA ILE A 31 -3.45 2.52 -16.01
C ILE A 31 -4.69 1.67 -15.74
N LYS A 32 -4.53 0.59 -14.97
CA LYS A 32 -5.62 -0.24 -14.44
C LYS A 32 -5.71 -0.07 -12.93
N LYS A 33 -6.94 0.02 -12.43
CA LYS A 33 -7.24 0.16 -11.00
C LYS A 33 -8.16 -0.98 -10.58
N VAL A 34 -7.69 -1.79 -9.61
CA VAL A 34 -8.49 -2.85 -8.98
C VAL A 34 -8.45 -2.57 -7.48
N LEU A 35 -9.35 -1.70 -7.07
CA LEU A 35 -9.42 -1.15 -5.72
C LEU A 35 -10.77 -1.56 -5.13
N ILE A 36 -10.75 -2.26 -4.00
CA ILE A 36 -11.95 -2.69 -3.33
C ILE A 36 -11.69 -2.88 -1.84
N HIS A 37 -12.56 -2.34 -1.03
CA HIS A 37 -12.56 -2.55 0.42
C HIS A 37 -13.81 -3.33 0.83
N TYR A 38 -13.65 -4.33 1.70
CA TYR A 38 -14.73 -5.16 2.23
C TYR A 38 -14.93 -4.91 3.72
N ASP A 39 -15.98 -4.17 4.07
CA ASP A 39 -16.26 -3.78 5.46
C ASP A 39 -16.78 -4.91 6.35
N LYS A 40 -17.43 -5.92 5.78
CA LYS A 40 -18.13 -6.95 6.55
C LYS A 40 -17.98 -8.34 5.94
N LYS A 41 -17.86 -9.36 6.80
CA LYS A 41 -17.97 -10.77 6.38
C LYS A 41 -19.41 -11.09 6.06
N SER A 42 -19.67 -11.52 4.83
CA SER A 42 -20.94 -12.06 4.38
C SER A 42 -20.72 -12.99 3.18
N VAL A 43 -21.60 -13.95 2.97
CA VAL A 43 -21.53 -14.85 1.80
C VAL A 43 -21.50 -14.07 0.48
N TRP A 44 -22.19 -12.94 0.43
CA TRP A 44 -22.18 -12.06 -0.74
C TRP A 44 -20.80 -11.41 -0.95
N ASN A 45 -20.18 -10.93 0.11
CA ASN A 45 -18.84 -10.36 0.02
C ASN A 45 -17.78 -11.42 -0.32
N ASP A 46 -17.93 -12.65 0.13
CA ASP A 46 -17.05 -13.76 -0.25
C ASP A 46 -17.15 -14.05 -1.76
N PHE A 47 -18.38 -14.02 -2.31
CA PHE A 47 -18.59 -14.15 -3.76
C PHE A 47 -17.98 -12.98 -4.54
N LEU A 48 -18.19 -11.74 -4.07
CA LEU A 48 -17.57 -10.55 -4.69
C LEU A 48 -16.03 -10.60 -4.60
N TYR A 49 -15.50 -11.11 -3.50
CA TYR A 49 -14.06 -11.32 -3.34
C TYR A 49 -13.53 -12.33 -4.38
N LEU A 50 -14.25 -13.43 -4.60
CA LEU A 50 -13.89 -14.40 -5.65
C LEU A 50 -13.87 -13.77 -7.03
N LEU A 51 -14.90 -13.00 -7.40
CA LEU A 51 -14.92 -12.27 -8.68
C LEU A 51 -13.78 -11.26 -8.78
N ASN A 52 -13.45 -10.59 -7.68
CA ASN A 52 -12.31 -9.68 -7.63
C ASN A 52 -10.98 -10.43 -7.81
N CYS A 53 -10.81 -11.62 -7.24
CA CYS A 53 -9.63 -12.46 -7.47
C CYS A 53 -9.48 -12.81 -8.97
N ILE A 54 -10.57 -13.18 -9.63
CA ILE A 54 -10.55 -13.46 -11.08
C ILE A 54 -10.13 -12.21 -11.86
N LYS A 55 -10.70 -11.05 -11.54
CA LYS A 55 -10.32 -9.77 -12.13
C LYS A 55 -8.84 -9.46 -11.89
N GLN A 56 -8.36 -9.68 -10.67
CA GLN A 56 -6.94 -9.49 -10.33
C GLN A 56 -6.04 -10.41 -11.16
N ILE A 57 -6.38 -11.70 -11.32
CA ILE A 57 -5.59 -12.65 -12.13
C ILE A 57 -5.40 -12.08 -13.55
N ILE A 58 -6.47 -11.60 -14.17
CA ILE A 58 -6.41 -11.04 -15.52
C ILE A 58 -5.56 -9.76 -15.54
N VAL A 59 -5.83 -8.81 -14.66
CA VAL A 59 -5.16 -7.51 -14.64
C VAL A 59 -3.67 -7.65 -14.29
N ILE A 60 -3.32 -8.44 -13.30
CA ILE A 60 -1.92 -8.70 -12.91
C ILE A 60 -1.15 -9.28 -14.11
N ASN A 61 -1.70 -10.32 -14.72
CA ASN A 61 -1.00 -11.07 -15.75
C ASN A 61 -0.99 -10.40 -17.13
N THR A 62 -1.75 -9.33 -17.32
CA THR A 62 -1.70 -8.46 -18.51
C THR A 62 -0.90 -7.18 -18.28
N SER A 63 -0.45 -6.90 -17.05
CA SER A 63 0.36 -5.72 -16.72
C SER A 63 1.85 -6.00 -16.82
N HIS A 64 2.64 -4.94 -17.04
CA HIS A 64 4.10 -4.97 -16.94
C HIS A 64 4.54 -4.71 -15.50
N ILE A 65 3.88 -3.75 -14.85
CA ILE A 65 4.14 -3.36 -13.48
C ILE A 65 2.82 -3.42 -12.70
N VAL A 66 2.89 -3.97 -11.50
CA VAL A 66 1.77 -4.02 -10.56
C VAL A 66 2.23 -3.43 -9.23
N LEU A 67 1.51 -2.43 -8.78
CA LEU A 67 1.68 -1.80 -7.47
C LEU A 67 0.65 -2.37 -6.50
N ILE A 68 1.10 -2.85 -5.37
CA ILE A 68 0.25 -3.35 -4.27
C ILE A 68 0.63 -2.64 -2.97
N ASN A 69 -0.29 -2.50 -2.04
CA ASN A 69 -0.07 -1.82 -0.76
C ASN A 69 -0.41 -2.70 0.46
N ASP A 70 -0.71 -3.96 0.22
CA ASP A 70 -0.95 -4.98 1.23
C ASP A 70 -0.71 -6.37 0.65
N ASN A 71 -0.72 -7.38 1.53
CA ASN A 71 -0.50 -8.77 1.14
C ASN A 71 -1.52 -9.24 0.12
N ASN A 72 -1.06 -9.71 -1.03
CA ASN A 72 -1.91 -10.09 -2.12
C ASN A 72 -1.85 -11.59 -2.42
N TYR A 73 -2.98 -12.28 -2.21
CA TYR A 73 -3.12 -13.71 -2.45
C TYR A 73 -2.89 -14.08 -3.92
N VAL A 74 -3.46 -13.28 -4.83
CA VAL A 74 -3.39 -13.56 -6.28
C VAL A 74 -1.97 -13.41 -6.80
N VAL A 75 -1.24 -12.37 -6.38
CA VAL A 75 0.19 -12.21 -6.70
C VAL A 75 0.98 -13.41 -6.20
N SER A 76 0.77 -13.79 -4.93
CA SER A 76 1.54 -14.87 -4.30
C SER A 76 1.38 -16.22 -4.98
N HIS A 77 0.24 -16.49 -5.65
CA HIS A 77 -0.08 -17.79 -6.23
C HIS A 77 -0.17 -17.82 -7.75
N TYR A 78 -0.53 -16.71 -8.40
CA TYR A 78 -0.93 -16.73 -9.81
C TYR A 78 -0.21 -15.71 -10.69
N LYS A 79 0.79 -14.99 -10.17
CA LYS A 79 1.61 -14.09 -10.97
C LYS A 79 2.43 -14.89 -11.98
N ARG A 80 2.38 -14.50 -13.27
CA ARG A 80 3.25 -15.05 -14.32
C ARG A 80 4.64 -14.41 -14.29
N GLN A 81 5.60 -15.10 -14.89
CA GLN A 81 6.92 -14.53 -15.14
C GLN A 81 6.82 -13.28 -16.05
N GLY A 82 7.74 -12.33 -15.87
CA GLY A 82 7.80 -11.09 -16.65
C GLY A 82 6.96 -9.94 -16.12
N VAL A 83 5.99 -10.19 -15.23
CA VAL A 83 5.30 -9.12 -14.49
C VAL A 83 6.15 -8.68 -13.31
N LYS A 84 6.36 -7.38 -13.16
CA LYS A 84 7.05 -6.80 -12.00
C LYS A 84 6.06 -6.33 -10.96
N VAL A 85 6.18 -6.84 -9.75
CA VAL A 85 5.33 -6.47 -8.60
C VAL A 85 6.14 -5.65 -7.61
N ILE A 86 5.62 -4.48 -7.26
CA ILE A 86 6.20 -3.56 -6.29
C ILE A 86 5.23 -3.44 -5.12
N GLU A 87 5.67 -3.87 -3.94
CA GLU A 87 4.97 -3.64 -2.68
C GLU A 87 5.32 -2.24 -2.17
N VAL A 88 4.34 -1.36 -2.13
CA VAL A 88 4.50 0.01 -1.61
C VAL A 88 4.34 0.04 -0.10
N TRP A 89 3.66 -0.98 0.46
CA TRP A 89 3.32 -1.12 1.86
C TRP A 89 2.51 0.07 2.41
N HIS A 90 1.91 -0.11 3.56
CA HIS A 90 1.07 0.90 4.19
C HIS A 90 1.64 1.42 5.52
N ALA A 91 2.81 0.93 5.93
CA ALA A 91 3.44 1.32 7.18
C ALA A 91 4.87 1.86 6.96
N THR A 92 5.22 2.90 7.70
CA THR A 92 6.54 3.56 7.62
C THR A 92 7.64 2.83 8.39
N GLY A 93 7.40 1.58 8.82
CA GLY A 93 8.40 0.81 9.54
C GLY A 93 7.88 -0.57 9.97
N ALA A 94 8.71 -1.34 10.63
CA ALA A 94 8.47 -2.71 11.06
C ALA A 94 8.64 -2.88 12.58
N ILE A 95 7.83 -2.19 13.38
CA ILE A 95 7.88 -2.26 14.86
C ILE A 95 7.52 -3.66 15.39
N LYS A 96 6.71 -4.41 14.64
CA LYS A 96 6.33 -5.79 14.93
C LYS A 96 6.74 -6.70 13.80
N LYS A 97 7.03 -7.96 14.10
CA LYS A 97 7.18 -8.99 13.05
C LYS A 97 5.86 -9.14 12.29
N PHE A 98 5.95 -9.23 10.99
CA PHE A 98 4.81 -9.37 10.07
C PHE A 98 5.21 -10.14 8.81
N GLY A 99 4.29 -10.29 7.88
CA GLY A 99 4.57 -11.01 6.65
C GLY A 99 5.02 -12.44 6.92
N ASN A 100 6.00 -12.93 6.18
CA ASN A 100 6.58 -14.27 6.34
C ASN A 100 7.47 -14.41 7.60
N ALA A 101 7.73 -13.32 8.32
CA ALA A 101 8.42 -13.38 9.61
C ALA A 101 7.55 -13.92 10.76
N ILE A 102 6.27 -14.19 10.50
CA ILE A 102 5.32 -14.84 11.41
C ILE A 102 4.59 -15.99 10.72
N LYS A 103 3.96 -16.89 11.49
CA LYS A 103 3.10 -17.95 10.91
C LYS A 103 1.90 -17.31 10.21
N ARG A 104 1.65 -17.70 8.97
CA ARG A 104 0.58 -17.18 8.11
C ARG A 104 -0.28 -18.30 7.55
N GLN A 105 -1.45 -17.94 7.02
CA GLN A 105 -2.34 -18.84 6.30
C GLN A 105 -1.72 -19.27 4.96
N TYR A 106 -1.02 -18.38 4.29
CA TYR A 106 -0.25 -18.65 3.08
C TYR A 106 1.02 -17.78 3.06
N PRO A 107 2.11 -18.25 2.43
CA PRO A 107 3.34 -17.48 2.32
C PRO A 107 3.17 -16.33 1.31
N ILE A 108 3.83 -15.22 1.57
CA ILE A 108 3.98 -14.11 0.61
C ILE A 108 5.08 -14.52 -0.37
N ASN A 109 4.75 -14.55 -1.66
CA ASN A 109 5.66 -14.93 -2.72
C ASN A 109 5.47 -14.05 -3.95
N ASN A 110 6.43 -14.13 -4.88
CA ASN A 110 6.36 -13.52 -6.19
C ASN A 110 6.36 -11.97 -6.20
N TYR A 111 6.80 -11.34 -5.11
CA TYR A 111 7.08 -9.91 -5.09
C TYR A 111 8.48 -9.68 -5.67
N ASP A 112 8.64 -8.66 -6.53
CA ASP A 112 9.93 -8.33 -7.12
C ASP A 112 10.64 -7.24 -6.33
N TYR A 113 9.90 -6.22 -5.89
CA TYR A 113 10.45 -5.08 -5.16
C TYR A 113 9.56 -4.69 -3.98
N VAL A 114 10.18 -4.11 -2.97
CA VAL A 114 9.49 -3.51 -1.81
C VAL A 114 10.06 -2.12 -1.57
N ILE A 115 9.20 -1.14 -1.32
CA ILE A 115 9.61 0.22 -0.98
C ILE A 115 9.87 0.31 0.53
N ALA A 116 10.97 0.94 0.91
CA ALA A 116 11.32 1.25 2.29
C ALA A 116 11.73 2.72 2.44
N ASN A 117 11.56 3.26 3.63
CA ASN A 117 11.93 4.64 3.95
C ASN A 117 13.27 4.76 4.69
N SER A 118 13.95 3.65 4.94
CA SER A 118 15.27 3.64 5.61
C SER A 118 15.98 2.32 5.37
N ASP A 119 17.31 2.36 5.30
CA ASP A 119 18.17 1.17 5.25
C ASP A 119 17.95 0.23 6.44
N TYR A 120 17.53 0.78 7.58
CA TYR A 120 17.21 0.00 8.76
C TYR A 120 16.10 -1.04 8.51
N TRP A 121 15.20 -0.80 7.55
CA TRP A 121 14.09 -1.70 7.23
C TRP A 121 14.39 -2.71 6.13
N VAL A 122 15.57 -2.64 5.49
CA VAL A 122 15.92 -3.54 4.38
C VAL A 122 15.84 -5.00 4.81
N GLU A 123 16.46 -5.38 5.91
CA GLU A 123 16.44 -6.77 6.39
C GLU A 123 15.05 -7.20 6.88
N PRO A 124 14.34 -6.45 7.75
CA PRO A 124 12.97 -6.78 8.14
C PRO A 124 12.01 -6.94 6.96
N TYR A 125 12.10 -6.09 5.95
CA TYR A 125 11.20 -6.16 4.78
C TYR A 125 11.57 -7.30 3.84
N SER A 126 12.86 -7.54 3.62
CA SER A 126 13.34 -8.71 2.87
C SER A 126 12.78 -10.02 3.43
N LEU A 127 12.85 -10.20 4.76
CA LEU A 127 12.29 -11.37 5.44
C LEU A 127 10.75 -11.42 5.38
N ALA A 128 10.09 -10.28 5.60
CA ALA A 128 8.63 -10.22 5.66
C ALA A 128 7.98 -10.50 4.30
N PHE A 129 8.58 -10.03 3.23
CA PHE A 129 8.02 -10.13 1.87
C PHE A 129 8.71 -11.19 0.99
N SER A 130 9.73 -11.88 1.52
CA SER A 130 10.52 -12.89 0.78
C SER A 130 11.12 -12.33 -0.52
N VAL A 131 11.72 -11.15 -0.43
CA VAL A 131 12.48 -10.53 -1.53
C VAL A 131 13.96 -10.46 -1.18
N ASP A 132 14.83 -10.43 -2.19
CA ASP A 132 16.26 -10.18 -1.96
C ASP A 132 16.45 -8.77 -1.35
N LYS A 133 17.47 -8.61 -0.47
CA LYS A 133 17.77 -7.32 0.17
C LYS A 133 18.04 -6.21 -0.87
N ASN A 134 18.65 -6.55 -2.00
CA ASN A 134 18.91 -5.62 -3.11
C ASN A 134 17.63 -5.15 -3.82
N ASN A 135 16.52 -5.85 -3.61
CA ASN A 135 15.21 -5.52 -4.16
C ASN A 135 14.32 -4.75 -3.16
N VAL A 136 14.83 -4.47 -1.97
CA VAL A 136 14.21 -3.51 -1.06
C VAL A 136 14.75 -2.13 -1.42
N LEU A 137 13.91 -1.31 -2.04
CA LEU A 137 14.28 0.01 -2.58
C LEU A 137 14.09 1.07 -1.49
N VAL A 138 15.17 1.64 -1.02
CA VAL A 138 15.15 2.72 -0.01
C VAL A 138 14.95 4.05 -0.71
N THR A 139 13.71 4.35 -1.07
CA THR A 139 13.32 5.57 -1.82
C THR A 139 12.51 6.56 -0.98
N GLY A 140 12.18 6.21 0.24
CA GLY A 140 11.18 6.93 1.02
C GLY A 140 9.76 6.42 0.71
N MET A 141 8.77 7.04 1.34
CA MET A 141 7.35 6.74 1.11
C MET A 141 6.63 8.01 0.68
N PRO A 142 5.89 8.02 -0.44
CA PRO A 142 5.28 9.23 -0.99
C PRO A 142 4.44 10.01 0.03
N ARG A 143 3.63 9.33 0.86
CA ARG A 143 2.80 9.98 1.89
C ARG A 143 3.58 10.82 2.90
N VAL A 144 4.87 10.57 3.08
CA VAL A 144 5.73 11.30 4.00
C VAL A 144 6.15 12.65 3.41
N ASP A 145 6.14 12.80 2.09
CA ASP A 145 6.55 14.02 1.40
C ASP A 145 5.66 15.21 1.78
N HIS A 146 4.37 14.96 2.07
CA HIS A 146 3.45 15.99 2.57
C HIS A 146 3.91 16.63 3.89
N LEU A 147 4.73 15.94 4.70
CA LEU A 147 5.27 16.49 5.94
C LEU A 147 6.36 17.55 5.69
N PHE A 148 6.87 17.63 4.46
CA PHE A 148 7.87 18.60 4.03
C PHE A 148 7.29 19.70 3.12
N ASP A 149 6.02 19.58 2.72
CA ASP A 149 5.30 20.60 1.95
C ASP A 149 4.63 21.60 2.90
N GLU A 150 5.16 22.83 2.95
CA GLU A 150 4.64 23.89 3.80
C GLU A 150 3.21 24.31 3.39
N THR A 151 2.89 24.31 2.09
CA THR A 151 1.56 24.64 1.59
C THR A 151 0.54 23.62 2.10
N TYR A 152 0.86 22.34 1.97
CA TYR A 152 0.02 21.26 2.50
C TYR A 152 -0.18 21.39 4.02
N LYS A 153 0.88 21.68 4.77
CA LYS A 153 0.80 21.83 6.23
C LYS A 153 -0.10 22.98 6.64
N GLU A 154 -0.01 24.13 5.98
CA GLU A 154 -0.86 25.27 6.29
C GLU A 154 -2.34 25.02 5.92
N GLU A 155 -2.61 24.36 4.79
CA GLU A 155 -3.96 23.95 4.42
C GLU A 155 -4.53 22.92 5.39
N ALA A 156 -3.76 21.90 5.76
CA ALA A 156 -4.17 20.88 6.73
C ALA A 156 -4.50 21.52 8.09
N LYS A 157 -3.67 22.45 8.56
CA LYS A 157 -3.89 23.22 9.79
C LYS A 157 -5.15 24.06 9.72
N LYS A 158 -5.36 24.76 8.61
CA LYS A 158 -6.60 25.54 8.39
C LYS A 158 -7.83 24.65 8.44
N ASN A 159 -7.82 23.52 7.71
CA ASN A 159 -8.93 22.58 7.68
C ASN A 159 -9.20 21.93 9.04
N PHE A 160 -8.14 21.62 9.79
CA PHE A 160 -8.26 21.11 11.15
C PHE A 160 -8.99 22.11 12.06
N TYR A 161 -8.60 23.38 12.06
CA TYR A 161 -9.25 24.39 12.92
C TYR A 161 -10.63 24.82 12.41
N LEU A 162 -10.94 24.67 11.13
CA LEU A 162 -12.31 24.79 10.64
C LEU A 162 -13.20 23.69 11.20
N LYS A 163 -12.70 22.45 11.23
CA LYS A 163 -13.43 21.31 11.78
C LYS A 163 -13.51 21.34 13.31
N TYR A 164 -12.47 21.84 13.98
CA TYR A 164 -12.36 21.87 15.44
C TYR A 164 -12.05 23.27 15.99
N PRO A 165 -12.95 24.26 15.84
CA PRO A 165 -12.67 25.66 16.18
C PRO A 165 -12.35 25.87 17.67
N LYS A 166 -12.89 25.02 18.55
CA LYS A 166 -12.63 25.09 20.01
C LYS A 166 -11.19 24.73 20.39
N LEU A 167 -10.42 24.14 19.50
CA LEU A 167 -9.02 23.77 19.71
C LEU A 167 -8.04 24.86 19.29
N LYS A 168 -8.54 25.92 18.62
CA LYS A 168 -7.71 27.06 18.25
C LYS A 168 -7.07 27.68 19.49
N ASN A 169 -5.77 27.91 19.45
CA ASN A 169 -4.95 28.44 20.54
C ASN A 169 -4.82 27.51 21.77
N LYS A 170 -5.10 26.21 21.63
CA LYS A 170 -4.84 25.21 22.66
C LYS A 170 -3.64 24.35 22.34
N LYS A 171 -2.94 23.89 23.38
CA LYS A 171 -1.97 22.79 23.21
C LYS A 171 -2.75 21.50 22.94
N ILE A 172 -2.34 20.77 21.92
CA ILE A 172 -2.99 19.52 21.52
C ILE A 172 -2.03 18.37 21.82
N LEU A 173 -2.50 17.39 22.58
CA LEU A 173 -1.81 16.13 22.82
C LEU A 173 -2.56 15.04 22.07
N LEU A 174 -1.92 14.44 21.07
CA LEU A 174 -2.45 13.29 20.34
C LEU A 174 -1.95 11.99 20.99
N TYR A 175 -2.87 11.20 21.53
CA TYR A 175 -2.60 9.84 21.96
C TYR A 175 -3.12 8.85 20.90
N ALA A 176 -2.20 8.25 20.16
CA ALA A 176 -2.52 7.33 19.05
C ALA A 176 -1.76 6.00 19.23
N PRO A 177 -2.18 5.15 20.20
CA PRO A 177 -1.53 3.87 20.45
C PRO A 177 -1.72 2.92 19.28
N THR A 178 -0.72 2.09 19.04
CA THR A 178 -0.83 1.02 18.03
C THR A 178 -1.86 -0.02 18.46
N PHE A 179 -2.59 -0.56 17.49
CA PHE A 179 -3.52 -1.67 17.71
C PHE A 179 -2.78 -2.87 18.32
N ARG A 180 -3.33 -3.40 19.39
CA ARG A 180 -2.93 -4.69 19.98
C ARG A 180 -4.08 -5.66 19.73
N GLY A 181 -3.94 -6.48 18.68
CA GLY A 181 -4.86 -7.61 18.48
C GLY A 181 -4.75 -8.58 19.64
N ASN A 182 -5.88 -9.12 20.08
CA ASN A 182 -5.95 -10.27 21.00
C ASN A 182 -5.52 -11.53 20.25
#